data_8e5ad98a3d4ed3b76003c57a4c9882a3
#
_entry.id   8e5ad98a3d4ed3b76003c57a4c9882a3
#
_cell.length_a   1.000
_cell.length_b   1.000
_cell.length_c   1.000
_cell.angle_alpha   90.00
_cell.angle_beta   90.00
_cell.angle_gamma   90.00
#
_symmetry.space_group_name_H-M   'P 1'
#
loop_
_entity.id
_entity.type
_entity.pdbx_description
1 polymer ?
#
loop_
_entity_poly.entity_id
_entity_poly.type
_entity_poly.pdbx_seq_one_letter_code
_entity_poly.pdbx_strand_id
1 'polypeptide(L)'
;MKPVSPSRVFAAEQDFVGDTVEAAPARNRVRFLAIGLLVLLLLLSARAVQLAFSGDPTAEPRRSGAIAQVERADIVDRNGVLLATTVRAFTLTATPERVWHPNETAAALARLFPDLDRNATVRRLSDRSRELVFLRRGLTPNQREAVLSLGLAGIGFAPAERRVYPQGALAGQALGFTDVDRHALAGVELGLDDQIRRAGAEGQPVRLSIDVRLQYALETELDAAAQNAHAASAAAILLDGRSGETLALASWPAFDPNEFAGESEAARTDRVAGDVHELGSTLKPFTEAMALQERLTTSGELFDLSQPFALDGTTIVDDERILGPATLRDILARSSNIGAARLALRVGGDRQRVYLTRLGLLAQPTLELARSQAPIAPIARTRRDIAGLGFGYGLAATPASLAGAYTVFANNGARVAPTLLMRSPDARATRTQVFTPAVTQQVLSYMRSVVTDGTGRAADVPGLLVAGKTGTAEKLSDDTYTQDHNFSSFAGVFPVNNPRYVIFLALDDTGAGAAGGAVAAPAVARTLRRIAPMLGLRVEPRAPTH
;
A
#
# COMPACT_ATOMS: atom_id res chain seq x y z
N MET A 1 -34.70 61.95 81.71
CA MET A 1 -35.36 63.25 82.09
C MET A 1 -36.17 63.72 80.90
N LYS A 2 -37.38 64.00 81.19
CA LYS A 2 -38.49 64.50 80.44
C LYS A 2 -38.28 65.62 79.41
N PRO A 3 -39.27 65.91 78.67
CA PRO A 3 -39.39 66.30 77.26
C PRO A 3 -39.64 67.78 77.07
N VAL A 4 -39.67 68.31 75.89
CA VAL A 4 -40.52 69.47 75.55
C VAL A 4 -40.83 69.45 74.02
N SER A 5 -42.10 69.43 73.76
CA SER A 5 -42.87 69.93 72.61
C SER A 5 -43.29 71.35 72.93
N PRO A 6 -44.05 72.13 72.17
CA PRO A 6 -44.29 72.27 70.73
C PRO A 6 -44.24 73.76 70.27
N SER A 7 -44.58 74.07 69.09
CA SER A 7 -45.54 75.10 68.64
C SER A 7 -45.31 75.54 67.21
N ARG A 8 -46.31 75.33 66.41
CA ARG A 8 -47.23 76.26 65.74
C ARG A 8 -46.54 77.52 65.19
N VAL A 9 -46.75 77.78 63.91
CA VAL A 9 -47.50 78.96 63.49
C VAL A 9 -47.68 78.99 61.93
N PHE A 10 -48.91 79.05 61.53
CA PHE A 10 -49.61 79.78 60.48
C PHE A 10 -49.44 79.42 58.99
N ALA A 11 -50.63 79.30 58.49
CA ALA A 11 -51.10 79.29 57.14
C ALA A 11 -50.81 80.55 56.33
N ALA A 12 -50.65 80.35 55.06
CA ALA A 12 -51.04 81.29 54.01
C ALA A 12 -51.56 80.54 52.86
N GLU A 13 -52.86 80.63 52.67
CA GLU A 13 -53.57 80.32 51.42
C GLU A 13 -53.08 81.25 50.31
N GLN A 14 -52.67 80.68 49.22
CA GLN A 14 -52.73 81.38 47.91
C GLN A 14 -53.16 80.34 46.88
N ASP A 15 -54.34 80.64 46.35
CA ASP A 15 -54.92 80.00 45.16
C ASP A 15 -53.99 80.13 43.97
N PHE A 16 -53.64 79.00 43.38
CA PHE A 16 -53.11 78.95 42.06
C PHE A 16 -54.02 77.99 41.26
N VAL A 17 -54.90 78.62 40.45
CA VAL A 17 -55.57 77.93 39.37
C VAL A 17 -54.51 77.47 38.40
N GLY A 18 -54.22 76.23 38.44
CA GLY A 18 -53.28 75.62 37.53
C GLY A 18 -54.03 74.75 36.52
N ASP A 19 -53.84 75.12 35.32
CA ASP A 19 -54.42 74.47 34.11
C ASP A 19 -54.19 72.93 34.17
N THR A 20 -55.27 72.21 34.02
CA THR A 20 -55.26 70.77 33.70
C THR A 20 -54.76 70.57 32.27
N VAL A 21 -53.43 70.39 32.12
CA VAL A 21 -52.86 69.93 30.86
C VAL A 21 -53.38 68.52 30.64
N GLU A 22 -54.21 68.36 29.61
CA GLU A 22 -54.76 67.10 29.14
C GLU A 22 -53.62 66.07 28.89
N ALA A 23 -53.50 65.06 29.72
CA ALA A 23 -52.60 63.92 29.56
C ALA A 23 -53.09 62.90 28.48
N ALA A 24 -54.10 63.23 27.70
CA ALA A 24 -54.70 62.39 26.69
C ALA A 24 -53.78 62.07 25.47
N PRO A 25 -52.97 63.02 24.90
CA PRO A 25 -52.18 62.71 23.71
C PRO A 25 -50.94 61.79 23.98
N ALA A 26 -50.34 61.86 25.19
CA ALA A 26 -49.21 61.02 25.51
C ALA A 26 -49.57 59.54 25.70
N ARG A 27 -50.70 59.27 26.30
CA ARG A 27 -51.24 57.92 26.49
C ARG A 27 -51.64 57.23 25.20
N ASN A 28 -52.12 57.96 24.23
CA ASN A 28 -52.43 57.44 22.90
C ASN A 28 -51.16 57.15 22.07
N ARG A 29 -50.12 58.00 22.17
CA ARG A 29 -48.83 57.77 21.54
C ARG A 29 -48.13 56.49 22.08
N VAL A 30 -48.16 56.26 23.38
CA VAL A 30 -47.63 55.05 24.03
C VAL A 30 -48.45 53.84 23.60
N ARG A 31 -49.79 53.94 23.48
CA ARG A 31 -50.62 52.85 22.99
C ARG A 31 -50.34 52.53 21.51
N PHE A 32 -50.17 53.52 20.64
CA PHE A 32 -49.79 53.30 19.24
C PHE A 32 -48.42 52.70 19.10
N LEU A 33 -47.42 53.07 19.91
CA LEU A 33 -46.11 52.44 19.95
C LEU A 33 -46.17 50.97 20.44
N ALA A 34 -46.94 50.73 21.50
CA ALA A 34 -47.14 49.37 22.01
C ALA A 34 -47.87 48.47 21.00
N ILE A 35 -48.88 48.98 20.29
CA ILE A 35 -49.59 48.26 19.23
C ILE A 35 -48.63 48.01 18.05
N GLY A 36 -47.83 48.99 17.62
CA GLY A 36 -46.83 48.87 16.59
C GLY A 36 -45.79 47.80 16.88
N LEU A 37 -45.28 47.77 18.14
CA LEU A 37 -44.33 46.74 18.61
C LEU A 37 -44.99 45.35 18.65
N LEU A 38 -46.25 45.25 19.10
CA LEU A 38 -46.98 43.98 19.13
C LEU A 38 -47.21 43.45 17.71
N VAL A 39 -47.60 44.33 16.77
CA VAL A 39 -47.76 43.95 15.34
C VAL A 39 -46.43 43.50 14.75
N LEU A 40 -45.32 44.20 15.04
CA LEU A 40 -43.98 43.80 14.61
C LEU A 40 -43.59 42.42 15.14
N LEU A 41 -43.81 42.17 16.44
CA LEU A 41 -43.57 40.87 17.08
C LEU A 41 -44.45 39.76 16.47
N LEU A 42 -45.70 40.04 16.19
CA LEU A 42 -46.60 39.09 15.53
C LEU A 42 -46.13 38.78 14.10
N LEU A 43 -45.68 39.78 13.33
CA LEU A 43 -45.13 39.61 11.99
C LEU A 43 -43.83 38.78 12.01
N LEU A 44 -42.93 39.06 12.98
CA LEU A 44 -41.70 38.28 13.15
C LEU A 44 -42.00 36.83 13.58
N SER A 45 -43.00 36.64 14.47
CA SER A 45 -43.44 35.32 14.86
C SER A 45 -44.09 34.55 13.71
N ALA A 46 -44.98 35.21 12.95
CA ALA A 46 -45.57 34.61 11.77
C ALA A 46 -44.51 34.25 10.71
N ARG A 47 -43.50 35.11 10.52
CA ARG A 47 -42.38 34.83 9.62
C ARG A 47 -41.52 33.67 10.13
N ALA A 48 -41.23 33.57 11.43
CA ALA A 48 -40.54 32.46 12.02
C ALA A 48 -41.29 31.12 11.86
N VAL A 49 -42.61 31.15 12.08
CA VAL A 49 -43.48 29.99 11.84
C VAL A 49 -43.52 29.64 10.36
N GLN A 50 -43.67 30.63 9.46
CA GLN A 50 -43.60 30.38 8.02
C GLN A 50 -42.28 29.76 7.62
N LEU A 51 -41.13 30.23 8.12
CA LEU A 51 -39.81 29.65 7.87
C LEU A 51 -39.68 28.23 8.46
N ALA A 52 -40.31 27.97 9.59
CA ALA A 52 -40.30 26.63 10.20
C ALA A 52 -41.14 25.60 9.42
N PHE A 53 -42.24 26.04 8.78
CA PHE A 53 -43.13 25.18 7.99
C PHE A 53 -42.86 25.19 6.48
N SER A 54 -42.15 26.20 5.95
CA SER A 54 -41.74 26.25 4.55
C SER A 54 -40.38 25.60 4.29
N GLY A 55 -39.77 25.04 5.31
CA GLY A 55 -38.62 24.14 5.16
C GLY A 55 -39.07 22.89 4.42
N ASP A 56 -38.56 22.69 3.20
CA ASP A 56 -38.71 21.45 2.47
C ASP A 56 -38.17 20.32 3.38
N PRO A 57 -39.01 19.36 3.81
CA PRO A 57 -38.54 18.27 4.65
C PRO A 57 -37.50 17.37 3.96
N THR A 58 -37.27 17.58 2.65
CA THR A 58 -36.22 16.98 1.85
C THR A 58 -35.01 17.89 1.66
N ALA A 59 -35.07 19.15 2.10
CA ALA A 59 -33.93 20.04 2.11
C ALA A 59 -33.00 19.60 3.25
N GLU A 60 -32.03 18.74 2.95
CA GLU A 60 -30.85 18.62 3.77
C GLU A 60 -30.32 20.02 4.12
N PRO A 61 -29.88 20.26 5.38
CA PRO A 61 -29.34 21.56 5.73
C PRO A 61 -28.25 21.90 4.71
N ARG A 62 -28.51 22.92 3.88
CA ARG A 62 -27.50 23.48 2.97
C ARG A 62 -26.32 23.85 3.84
N ARG A 63 -25.36 22.94 3.93
CA ARG A 63 -24.04 23.20 4.48
C ARG A 63 -23.48 24.32 3.61
N SER A 64 -23.48 25.51 4.18
CA SER A 64 -22.94 26.73 3.60
C SER A 64 -21.57 26.42 2.99
N GLY A 65 -21.46 26.44 1.64
CA GLY A 65 -20.22 26.68 0.91
C GLY A 65 -19.04 25.73 1.07
N ALA A 66 -19.12 24.68 1.90
CA ALA A 66 -18.17 23.59 1.85
C ALA A 66 -18.54 22.76 0.61
N ILE A 67 -17.71 22.77 -0.40
CA ILE A 67 -17.66 21.70 -1.39
C ILE A 67 -17.78 20.43 -0.57
N ALA A 68 -18.83 19.63 -0.78
CA ALA A 68 -18.98 18.34 -0.13
C ALA A 68 -17.73 17.54 -0.52
N GLN A 69 -16.72 17.57 0.34
CA GLN A 69 -15.52 16.78 0.13
C GLN A 69 -15.99 15.36 0.28
N VAL A 70 -16.00 14.63 -0.83
CA VAL A 70 -16.36 13.22 -0.87
C VAL A 70 -15.48 12.52 0.15
N GLU A 71 -16.10 11.97 1.20
CA GLU A 71 -15.38 11.23 2.23
C GLU A 71 -14.66 10.07 1.55
N ARG A 72 -13.35 9.94 1.81
CA ARG A 72 -12.60 8.77 1.37
C ARG A 72 -13.02 7.58 2.21
N ALA A 73 -13.40 6.48 1.56
CA ALA A 73 -13.77 5.24 2.24
C ALA A 73 -12.66 4.74 3.16
N ASP A 74 -13.04 4.05 4.21
CA ASP A 74 -12.12 3.21 4.94
C ASP A 74 -11.54 2.12 4.03
N ILE A 75 -10.26 1.80 4.20
CA ILE A 75 -9.62 0.64 3.57
C ILE A 75 -9.46 -0.41 4.66
N VAL A 76 -9.96 -1.61 4.41
CA VAL A 76 -9.86 -2.73 5.35
C VAL A 76 -9.20 -3.95 4.71
N ASP A 77 -8.59 -4.79 5.55
CA ASP A 77 -8.07 -6.09 5.12
C ASP A 77 -9.23 -7.06 4.80
N ARG A 78 -8.90 -8.28 4.36
CA ARG A 78 -9.89 -9.31 4.03
C ARG A 78 -10.77 -9.72 5.22
N ASN A 79 -10.33 -9.52 6.46
CA ASN A 79 -11.02 -9.86 7.70
C ASN A 79 -11.77 -8.66 8.31
N GLY A 80 -11.68 -7.47 7.70
CA GLY A 80 -12.29 -6.23 8.19
C GLY A 80 -11.39 -5.43 9.14
N VAL A 81 -10.11 -5.77 9.27
CA VAL A 81 -9.14 -4.99 10.05
C VAL A 81 -8.85 -3.68 9.34
N LEU A 82 -8.93 -2.57 10.05
CA LEU A 82 -8.75 -1.23 9.50
C LEU A 82 -7.29 -0.98 9.10
N LEU A 83 -7.08 -0.64 7.83
CA LEU A 83 -5.78 -0.32 7.24
C LEU A 83 -5.61 1.18 6.99
N ALA A 84 -6.66 1.87 6.56
CA ALA A 84 -6.67 3.32 6.41
C ALA A 84 -8.06 3.87 6.72
N THR A 85 -8.11 5.01 7.43
CA THR A 85 -9.36 5.69 7.80
C THR A 85 -9.17 7.20 7.79
N THR A 86 -10.28 7.93 7.70
CA THR A 86 -10.29 9.39 7.81
C THR A 86 -10.82 9.79 9.18
N VAL A 87 -10.02 10.54 9.94
CA VAL A 87 -10.38 10.99 11.29
C VAL A 87 -10.55 12.51 11.32
N ARG A 88 -11.37 12.99 12.23
CA ARG A 88 -11.49 14.43 12.51
C ARG A 88 -10.17 14.98 13.04
N ALA A 89 -9.75 16.10 12.47
CA ALA A 89 -8.54 16.80 12.81
C ALA A 89 -8.82 18.30 12.85
N PHE A 90 -7.79 19.09 13.14
CA PHE A 90 -7.88 20.54 13.19
C PHE A 90 -6.69 21.17 12.46
N THR A 91 -6.94 22.30 11.83
CA THR A 91 -5.87 23.15 11.31
C THR A 91 -5.66 24.29 12.30
N LEU A 92 -4.43 24.44 12.78
CA LEU A 92 -4.02 25.56 13.60
C LEU A 92 -3.95 26.81 12.74
N THR A 93 -4.72 27.81 13.12
CA THR A 93 -4.80 29.10 12.42
C THR A 93 -4.41 30.24 13.33
N ALA A 94 -4.07 31.38 12.77
CA ALA A 94 -3.92 32.61 13.51
C ALA A 94 -4.52 33.77 12.75
N THR A 95 -5.06 34.77 13.50
CA THR A 95 -5.43 36.08 13.04
C THR A 95 -4.33 37.06 13.44
N PRO A 96 -3.39 37.42 12.52
CA PRO A 96 -2.19 38.17 12.86
C PRO A 96 -2.46 39.49 13.59
N GLU A 97 -3.55 40.16 13.26
CA GLU A 97 -3.97 41.40 13.90
C GLU A 97 -4.24 41.24 15.40
N ARG A 98 -4.66 40.04 15.84
CA ARG A 98 -5.00 39.70 17.23
C ARG A 98 -3.83 39.05 17.99
N VAL A 99 -2.69 38.79 17.32
CA VAL A 99 -1.49 38.24 17.97
C VAL A 99 -0.64 39.37 18.50
N TRP A 100 -0.60 39.53 19.83
CA TRP A 100 0.11 40.63 20.46
C TRP A 100 1.63 40.44 20.52
N HIS A 101 2.10 39.19 20.73
CA HIS A 101 3.51 38.83 20.90
C HIS A 101 3.93 37.70 19.93
N PRO A 102 4.15 37.99 18.62
CA PRO A 102 4.43 36.95 17.60
C PRO A 102 5.64 36.06 17.97
N ASN A 103 6.71 36.63 18.55
CA ASN A 103 7.89 35.86 18.92
C ASN A 103 7.65 34.87 20.06
N GLU A 104 6.88 35.28 21.07
CA GLU A 104 6.54 34.44 22.23
C GLU A 104 5.55 33.36 21.83
N THR A 105 4.54 33.73 21.04
CA THR A 105 3.56 32.79 20.47
C THR A 105 4.24 31.73 19.62
N ALA A 106 5.13 32.10 18.71
CA ALA A 106 5.88 31.16 17.89
C ALA A 106 6.79 30.26 18.75
N ALA A 107 7.44 30.81 19.80
CA ALA A 107 8.26 30.02 20.70
C ALA A 107 7.45 29.03 21.55
N ALA A 108 6.24 29.41 21.98
CA ALA A 108 5.33 28.54 22.71
C ALA A 108 4.83 27.39 21.82
N LEU A 109 4.44 27.68 20.57
CA LEU A 109 4.01 26.69 19.60
C LEU A 109 5.15 25.73 19.18
N ALA A 110 6.38 26.24 18.99
CA ALA A 110 7.54 25.42 18.65
C ALA A 110 7.94 24.43 19.76
N ARG A 111 7.61 24.72 21.04
CA ARG A 111 7.80 23.76 22.15
C ARG A 111 6.85 22.58 22.06
N LEU A 112 5.61 22.79 21.59
CA LEU A 112 4.63 21.72 21.38
C LEU A 112 4.86 20.98 20.06
N PHE A 113 5.40 21.69 19.05
CA PHE A 113 5.63 21.18 17.71
C PHE A 113 7.08 21.48 17.29
N PRO A 114 8.05 20.62 17.64
CA PRO A 114 9.47 20.84 17.35
C PRO A 114 9.81 20.97 15.85
N ASP A 115 8.97 20.41 14.98
CA ASP A 115 9.04 20.49 13.53
C ASP A 115 8.52 21.82 12.94
N LEU A 116 7.93 22.68 13.77
CA LEU A 116 7.44 23.98 13.33
C LEU A 116 8.59 24.99 13.19
N ASP A 117 8.84 25.46 11.95
CA ASP A 117 9.82 26.55 11.73
C ASP A 117 9.39 27.82 12.48
N ARG A 118 10.10 28.10 13.58
CA ARG A 118 9.83 29.25 14.44
C ARG A 118 9.93 30.58 13.67
N ASN A 119 10.95 30.76 12.82
CA ASN A 119 11.16 31.99 12.09
C ASN A 119 10.08 32.22 11.02
N ALA A 120 9.72 31.20 10.29
CA ALA A 120 8.60 31.24 9.34
C ALA A 120 7.28 31.54 10.07
N THR A 121 7.06 30.94 11.24
CA THR A 121 5.89 31.19 12.09
C THR A 121 5.83 32.65 12.56
N VAL A 122 6.93 33.20 13.05
CA VAL A 122 7.00 34.61 13.43
C VAL A 122 6.64 35.52 12.25
N ARG A 123 7.21 35.29 11.08
CA ARG A 123 6.87 36.08 9.87
C ARG A 123 5.39 36.04 9.56
N ARG A 124 4.76 34.83 9.60
CA ARG A 124 3.30 34.67 9.35
C ARG A 124 2.46 35.40 10.42
N LEU A 125 2.83 35.30 11.68
CA LEU A 125 2.13 35.94 12.79
C LEU A 125 2.28 37.46 12.80
N SER A 126 3.34 38.01 12.20
CA SER A 126 3.61 39.44 12.11
C SER A 126 3.01 40.11 10.87
N ASP A 127 2.55 39.33 9.90
CA ASP A 127 1.98 39.81 8.62
C ASP A 127 0.52 40.25 8.80
N ARG A 128 0.32 41.46 9.26
CA ARG A 128 -1.01 42.05 9.51
C ARG A 128 -1.80 42.36 8.25
N SER A 129 -1.22 42.18 7.06
CA SER A 129 -1.94 42.30 5.80
C SER A 129 -2.87 41.10 5.53
N ARG A 130 -2.70 40.02 6.27
CA ARG A 130 -3.49 38.81 6.17
C ARG A 130 -4.50 38.72 7.30
N GLU A 131 -5.74 38.52 6.94
CA GLU A 131 -6.83 38.29 7.89
C GLU A 131 -6.66 36.96 8.65
N LEU A 132 -6.24 35.90 7.95
CA LEU A 132 -6.05 34.57 8.50
C LEU A 132 -4.79 33.92 7.93
N VAL A 133 -4.02 33.26 8.77
CA VAL A 133 -2.86 32.45 8.36
C VAL A 133 -2.97 31.04 8.91
N PHE A 134 -2.57 30.04 8.10
CA PHE A 134 -2.48 28.65 8.49
C PHE A 134 -1.08 28.37 9.03
N LEU A 135 -0.98 27.85 10.26
CA LEU A 135 0.29 27.56 10.91
C LEU A 135 0.66 26.10 10.82
N ARG A 136 -0.28 25.19 11.12
CA ARG A 136 -0.10 23.74 11.07
C ARG A 136 -1.41 23.04 10.78
N ARG A 137 -1.38 22.01 9.92
CA ARG A 137 -2.54 21.19 9.58
C ARG A 137 -2.51 19.84 10.30
N GLY A 138 -3.66 19.17 10.40
CA GLY A 138 -3.76 17.80 10.86
C GLY A 138 -3.54 17.59 12.36
N LEU A 139 -3.85 18.59 13.19
CA LEU A 139 -3.76 18.46 14.64
C LEU A 139 -4.79 17.45 15.16
N THR A 140 -4.31 16.57 16.03
CA THR A 140 -5.20 15.70 16.81
C THR A 140 -6.03 16.49 17.83
N PRO A 141 -7.14 15.94 18.36
CA PRO A 141 -7.88 16.56 19.45
C PRO A 141 -7.02 16.90 20.66
N ASN A 142 -6.10 15.99 21.06
CA ASN A 142 -5.20 16.23 22.19
C ASN A 142 -4.19 17.37 21.90
N GLN A 143 -3.67 17.45 20.68
CA GLN A 143 -2.79 18.56 20.29
C GLN A 143 -3.52 19.90 20.26
N ARG A 144 -4.79 19.90 19.81
CA ARG A 144 -5.65 21.09 19.88
C ARG A 144 -5.83 21.56 21.34
N GLU A 145 -6.13 20.63 22.24
CA GLU A 145 -6.30 20.94 23.67
C GLU A 145 -5.01 21.49 24.29
N ALA A 146 -3.87 20.89 23.95
CA ALA A 146 -2.56 21.39 24.40
C ALA A 146 -2.27 22.83 23.92
N VAL A 147 -2.66 23.18 22.69
CA VAL A 147 -2.55 24.57 22.21
C VAL A 147 -3.53 25.50 22.94
N LEU A 148 -4.78 25.05 23.15
CA LEU A 148 -5.79 25.83 23.88
C LEU A 148 -5.33 26.19 25.30
N SER A 149 -4.67 25.25 25.98
CA SER A 149 -4.15 25.44 27.34
C SER A 149 -3.07 26.50 27.45
N LEU A 150 -2.42 26.87 26.31
CA LEU A 150 -1.44 27.99 26.29
C LEU A 150 -2.08 29.39 26.36
N GLY A 151 -3.39 29.49 26.10
CA GLY A 151 -4.12 30.78 26.19
C GLY A 151 -3.64 31.84 25.22
N LEU A 152 -3.11 31.46 24.04
CA LEU A 152 -2.48 32.39 23.10
C LEU A 152 -3.52 33.22 22.35
N ALA A 153 -3.39 34.57 22.45
CA ALA A 153 -4.29 35.48 21.75
C ALA A 153 -4.11 35.38 20.22
N GLY A 154 -5.22 35.47 19.49
CA GLY A 154 -5.22 35.42 18.02
C GLY A 154 -5.01 34.05 17.41
N ILE A 155 -4.85 32.99 18.21
CA ILE A 155 -4.75 31.61 17.76
C ILE A 155 -6.15 30.98 17.70
N GLY A 156 -6.42 30.29 16.62
CA GLY A 156 -7.70 29.63 16.36
C GLY A 156 -7.54 28.25 15.71
N PHE A 157 -8.68 27.61 15.45
CA PHE A 157 -8.72 26.28 14.82
C PHE A 157 -9.81 26.24 13.76
N ALA A 158 -9.47 25.74 12.59
CA ALA A 158 -10.45 25.37 11.58
C ALA A 158 -10.67 23.84 11.61
N PRO A 159 -11.90 23.35 11.43
CA PRO A 159 -12.15 21.92 11.24
C PRO A 159 -11.36 21.40 10.06
N ALA A 160 -10.79 20.24 10.21
CA ALA A 160 -10.04 19.53 9.18
C ALA A 160 -10.24 18.02 9.32
N GLU A 161 -9.76 17.28 8.36
CA GLU A 161 -9.71 15.83 8.37
C GLU A 161 -8.30 15.36 8.07
N ARG A 162 -7.94 14.19 8.59
CA ARG A 162 -6.64 13.58 8.38
C ARG A 162 -6.82 12.12 8.02
N ARG A 163 -6.13 11.68 6.98
CA ARG A 163 -5.99 10.26 6.68
C ARG A 163 -5.00 9.64 7.65
N VAL A 164 -5.36 8.50 8.23
CA VAL A 164 -4.56 7.79 9.24
C VAL A 164 -4.48 6.32 8.86
N TYR A 165 -3.31 5.74 9.08
CA TYR A 165 -2.99 4.34 8.81
C TYR A 165 -2.72 3.64 10.16
N PRO A 166 -3.76 3.02 10.77
CA PRO A 166 -3.67 2.53 12.15
C PRO A 166 -2.66 1.40 12.37
N GLN A 167 -2.26 0.72 11.29
CA GLN A 167 -1.28 -0.36 11.35
C GLN A 167 0.18 0.14 11.22
N GLY A 168 0.39 1.47 11.15
CA GLY A 168 1.72 2.06 10.99
C GLY A 168 2.37 1.63 9.68
N ALA A 169 3.60 1.12 9.76
CA ALA A 169 4.37 0.70 8.59
C ALA A 169 3.85 -0.58 7.89
N LEU A 170 2.91 -1.31 8.51
CA LEU A 170 2.41 -2.56 7.94
C LEU A 170 1.71 -2.32 6.60
N ALA A 171 2.15 -2.98 5.55
CA ALA A 171 1.72 -2.80 4.17
C ALA A 171 1.89 -1.35 3.66
N GLY A 172 2.82 -0.58 4.20
CA GLY A 172 2.93 0.86 3.98
C GLY A 172 3.08 1.25 2.52
N GLN A 173 3.99 0.60 1.77
CA GLN A 173 4.17 0.86 0.34
C GLN A 173 2.96 0.42 -0.48
N ALA A 174 2.31 -0.67 -0.09
CA ALA A 174 1.11 -1.16 -0.75
C ALA A 174 -0.07 -0.21 -0.57
N LEU A 175 -0.31 0.25 0.66
CA LEU A 175 -1.35 1.22 0.96
C LEU A 175 -1.07 2.55 0.29
N GLY A 176 0.19 2.97 0.32
CA GLY A 176 0.55 4.31 -0.10
C GLY A 176 0.07 5.36 0.90
N PHE A 177 -0.07 6.59 0.45
CA PHE A 177 -0.43 7.71 1.32
C PHE A 177 -1.14 8.83 0.55
N THR A 178 -1.76 9.72 1.32
CA THR A 178 -2.35 10.97 0.82
C THR A 178 -1.56 12.17 1.36
N ASP A 179 -1.64 13.29 0.67
CA ASP A 179 -1.19 14.57 1.21
C ASP A 179 -2.15 15.09 2.31
N VAL A 180 -1.81 16.26 2.86
CA VAL A 180 -2.61 16.93 3.89
C VAL A 180 -3.98 17.41 3.39
N ASP A 181 -4.16 17.56 2.08
CA ASP A 181 -5.41 17.92 1.43
C ASP A 181 -6.16 16.67 0.94
N ARG A 182 -5.65 15.47 1.27
CA ARG A 182 -6.20 14.13 0.97
C ARG A 182 -6.16 13.75 -0.51
N HIS A 183 -5.26 14.37 -1.29
CA HIS A 183 -4.95 13.87 -2.61
C HIS A 183 -4.09 12.61 -2.49
N ALA A 184 -4.47 11.58 -3.19
CA ALA A 184 -3.73 10.33 -3.22
C ALA A 184 -2.39 10.50 -3.94
N LEU A 185 -1.31 9.99 -3.37
CA LEU A 185 0.05 10.17 -3.90
C LEU A 185 0.74 8.86 -4.30
N ALA A 186 0.38 7.74 -3.69
CA ALA A 186 1.02 6.44 -3.92
C ALA A 186 0.11 5.26 -3.60
N GLY A 187 0.58 4.05 -3.92
CA GLY A 187 -0.02 2.78 -3.53
C GLY A 187 -1.46 2.60 -3.98
N VAL A 188 -2.21 1.84 -3.19
CA VAL A 188 -3.66 1.62 -3.35
C VAL A 188 -4.45 2.92 -3.23
N GLU A 189 -4.03 3.83 -2.35
CA GLU A 189 -4.70 5.15 -2.23
C GLU A 189 -4.79 5.86 -3.57
N LEU A 190 -3.72 5.80 -4.40
CA LEU A 190 -3.72 6.38 -5.74
C LEU A 190 -4.27 5.42 -6.80
N GLY A 191 -3.91 4.15 -6.74
CA GLY A 191 -4.33 3.16 -7.75
C GLY A 191 -5.84 2.91 -7.76
N LEU A 192 -6.51 3.09 -6.61
CA LEU A 192 -7.95 2.93 -6.43
C LEU A 192 -8.65 4.24 -6.03
N ASP A 193 -8.07 5.43 -6.30
CA ASP A 193 -8.60 6.72 -5.82
C ASP A 193 -10.08 6.90 -6.15
N ASP A 194 -10.48 6.66 -7.40
CA ASP A 194 -11.88 6.77 -7.84
C ASP A 194 -12.81 5.77 -7.12
N GLN A 195 -12.33 4.56 -6.86
CA GLN A 195 -13.12 3.55 -6.16
C GLN A 195 -13.26 3.90 -4.67
N ILE A 196 -12.17 4.37 -4.04
CA ILE A 196 -12.16 4.79 -2.64
C ILE A 196 -13.10 5.98 -2.44
N ARG A 197 -13.13 6.95 -3.36
CA ARG A 197 -14.06 8.09 -3.31
C ARG A 197 -15.51 7.68 -3.50
N ARG A 198 -15.79 6.80 -4.47
CA ARG A 198 -17.16 6.30 -4.70
C ARG A 198 -17.68 5.52 -3.50
N ALA A 199 -16.87 4.59 -2.99
CA ALA A 199 -17.21 3.82 -1.81
C ALA A 199 -17.42 4.70 -0.57
N GLY A 200 -16.63 5.77 -0.41
CA GLY A 200 -16.80 6.77 0.65
C GLY A 200 -18.13 7.51 0.55
N ALA A 201 -18.55 7.91 -0.66
CA ALA A 201 -19.85 8.52 -0.86
C ALA A 201 -21.03 7.57 -0.54
N GLU A 202 -20.81 6.26 -0.67
CA GLU A 202 -21.78 5.20 -0.35
C GLU A 202 -21.68 4.74 1.11
N GLY A 203 -20.72 5.23 1.89
CA GLY A 203 -20.46 4.80 3.27
C GLY A 203 -19.96 3.36 3.38
N GLN A 204 -19.34 2.83 2.32
CA GLN A 204 -18.85 1.45 2.26
C GLN A 204 -17.31 1.41 2.32
N PRO A 205 -16.69 0.44 3.00
CA PRO A 205 -15.25 0.28 2.98
C PRO A 205 -14.77 -0.36 1.67
N VAL A 206 -13.55 -0.03 1.24
CA VAL A 206 -12.82 -0.79 0.22
C VAL A 206 -12.10 -1.95 0.91
N ARG A 207 -12.42 -3.17 0.50
CA ARG A 207 -11.84 -4.39 1.08
C ARG A 207 -10.71 -4.93 0.23
N LEU A 208 -9.51 -4.95 0.79
CA LEU A 208 -8.36 -5.56 0.16
C LEU A 208 -8.30 -7.07 0.42
N SER A 209 -7.58 -7.78 -0.43
CA SER A 209 -7.29 -9.21 -0.28
C SER A 209 -6.19 -9.51 0.75
N ILE A 210 -5.46 -8.50 1.20
CA ILE A 210 -4.41 -8.59 2.22
C ILE A 210 -5.00 -9.16 3.52
N ASP A 211 -4.25 -10.05 4.19
CA ASP A 211 -4.48 -10.49 5.55
C ASP A 211 -3.35 -9.93 6.43
N VAL A 212 -3.68 -9.05 7.38
CA VAL A 212 -2.68 -8.38 8.23
C VAL A 212 -1.76 -9.33 8.98
N ARG A 213 -2.23 -10.55 9.30
CA ARG A 213 -1.43 -11.56 10.01
C ARG A 213 -0.36 -12.15 9.09
N LEU A 214 -0.74 -12.45 7.84
CA LEU A 214 0.16 -12.95 6.80
C LEU A 214 1.15 -11.86 6.39
N GLN A 215 0.66 -10.63 6.26
CA GLN A 215 1.45 -9.44 5.95
C GLN A 215 2.55 -9.23 7.00
N TYR A 216 2.17 -9.21 8.29
CA TYR A 216 3.12 -9.06 9.38
C TYR A 216 4.19 -10.16 9.40
N ALA A 217 3.79 -11.41 9.16
CA ALA A 217 4.72 -12.53 9.09
C ALA A 217 5.70 -12.38 7.92
N LEU A 218 5.20 -11.98 6.74
CA LEU A 218 6.02 -11.80 5.54
C LEU A 218 7.01 -10.65 5.72
N GLU A 219 6.57 -9.49 6.20
CA GLU A 219 7.43 -8.32 6.44
C GLU A 219 8.51 -8.61 7.49
N THR A 220 8.15 -9.27 8.60
CA THR A 220 9.12 -9.61 9.65
C THR A 220 10.25 -10.50 9.12
N GLU A 221 9.93 -11.51 8.30
CA GLU A 221 10.93 -12.42 7.76
C GLU A 221 11.73 -11.79 6.61
N LEU A 222 11.09 -10.88 5.83
CA LEU A 222 11.77 -10.11 4.80
C LEU A 222 12.79 -9.14 5.41
N ASP A 223 12.38 -8.39 6.45
CA ASP A 223 13.26 -7.46 7.18
C ASP A 223 14.48 -8.19 7.76
N ALA A 224 14.25 -9.28 8.48
CA ALA A 224 15.33 -10.08 9.01
C ALA A 224 16.25 -10.65 7.91
N ALA A 225 15.70 -11.04 6.76
CA ALA A 225 16.50 -11.56 5.65
C ALA A 225 17.33 -10.45 5.00
N ALA A 226 16.73 -9.26 4.78
CA ALA A 226 17.41 -8.12 4.18
C ALA A 226 18.56 -7.61 5.07
N GLN A 227 18.33 -7.47 6.37
CA GLN A 227 19.36 -7.07 7.33
C GLN A 227 20.51 -8.09 7.40
N ASN A 228 20.20 -9.39 7.49
CA ASN A 228 21.23 -10.44 7.58
C ASN A 228 22.06 -10.57 6.30
N ALA A 229 21.46 -10.29 5.15
CA ALA A 229 22.13 -10.33 3.86
C ALA A 229 22.77 -9.00 3.47
N HIS A 230 22.66 -7.96 4.30
CA HIS A 230 23.06 -6.58 3.99
C HIS A 230 22.53 -6.10 2.64
N ALA A 231 21.30 -6.48 2.32
CA ALA A 231 20.69 -6.15 1.03
C ALA A 231 20.46 -4.64 0.91
N ALA A 232 20.57 -4.09 -0.29
CA ALA A 232 20.21 -2.70 -0.57
C ALA A 232 18.68 -2.53 -0.59
N SER A 233 17.96 -3.57 -1.04
CA SER A 233 16.51 -3.60 -1.04
C SER A 233 15.99 -5.04 -1.06
N ALA A 234 14.69 -5.22 -0.74
CA ALA A 234 14.06 -6.52 -0.84
C ALA A 234 12.56 -6.41 -1.17
N ALA A 235 12.02 -7.47 -1.77
CA ALA A 235 10.62 -7.57 -2.12
C ALA A 235 10.08 -8.98 -1.86
N ALA A 236 8.83 -9.08 -1.42
CA ALA A 236 8.15 -10.37 -1.30
C ALA A 236 6.66 -10.24 -1.60
N ILE A 237 6.07 -11.30 -2.16
CA ILE A 237 4.64 -11.37 -2.43
C ILE A 237 4.13 -12.80 -2.18
N LEU A 238 2.94 -12.89 -1.57
CA LEU A 238 2.19 -14.11 -1.34
C LEU A 238 0.84 -14.02 -2.02
N LEU A 239 0.55 -14.95 -2.92
CA LEU A 239 -0.72 -15.02 -3.65
C LEU A 239 -1.51 -16.28 -3.27
N ASP A 240 -2.84 -16.16 -3.25
CA ASP A 240 -3.70 -17.29 -3.54
C ASP A 240 -3.71 -17.50 -5.06
N GLY A 241 -2.95 -18.47 -5.52
CA GLY A 241 -2.77 -18.72 -6.96
C GLY A 241 -4.07 -19.07 -7.68
N ARG A 242 -5.12 -19.55 -7.00
CA ARG A 242 -6.39 -19.93 -7.60
C ARG A 242 -7.29 -18.73 -7.89
N SER A 243 -7.28 -17.74 -7.02
CA SER A 243 -8.08 -16.51 -7.16
C SER A 243 -7.27 -15.34 -7.72
N GLY A 244 -5.94 -15.37 -7.61
CA GLY A 244 -5.05 -14.25 -7.89
C GLY A 244 -5.02 -13.21 -6.77
N GLU A 245 -5.74 -13.42 -5.67
CA GLU A 245 -5.72 -12.50 -4.52
C GLU A 245 -4.35 -12.43 -3.90
N THR A 246 -3.86 -11.20 -3.72
CA THR A 246 -2.61 -10.92 -3.04
C THR A 246 -2.86 -10.90 -1.54
N LEU A 247 -2.40 -11.94 -0.85
CA LEU A 247 -2.60 -12.14 0.59
C LEU A 247 -1.64 -11.30 1.43
N ALA A 248 -0.44 -11.06 0.90
CA ALA A 248 0.57 -10.17 1.48
C ALA A 248 1.55 -9.72 0.40
N LEU A 249 2.07 -8.50 0.50
CA LEU A 249 3.18 -8.01 -0.30
C LEU A 249 4.01 -7.04 0.52
N ALA A 250 5.31 -7.16 0.44
CA ALA A 250 6.25 -6.42 1.27
C ALA A 250 7.41 -5.87 0.45
N SER A 251 7.80 -4.65 0.78
CA SER A 251 9.01 -3.99 0.28
C SER A 251 9.90 -3.59 1.46
N TRP A 252 11.20 -3.69 1.29
CA TRP A 252 12.18 -3.24 2.28
C TRP A 252 13.13 -2.21 1.64
N PRO A 253 13.51 -1.13 2.38
CA PRO A 253 13.18 -0.82 3.77
C PRO A 253 11.71 -0.48 3.99
N ALA A 254 11.23 -0.69 5.24
CA ALA A 254 9.85 -0.42 5.63
C ALA A 254 9.51 1.08 5.58
N PHE A 255 8.23 1.41 5.45
CA PHE A 255 7.73 2.77 5.31
C PHE A 255 6.44 2.97 6.10
N ASP A 256 6.38 4.01 6.96
CA ASP A 256 5.13 4.39 7.63
C ASP A 256 4.41 5.51 6.87
N PRO A 257 3.23 5.24 6.28
CA PRO A 257 2.44 6.25 5.58
C PRO A 257 2.02 7.46 6.42
N ASN A 258 1.99 7.32 7.75
CA ASN A 258 1.68 8.45 8.64
C ASN A 258 2.81 9.48 8.70
N GLU A 259 4.05 9.09 8.39
CA GLU A 259 5.27 9.90 8.50
C GLU A 259 5.95 10.17 7.15
N PHE A 260 5.19 10.06 6.06
CA PHE A 260 5.71 10.08 4.67
C PHE A 260 6.63 11.27 4.35
N ALA A 261 6.44 12.43 5.00
CA ALA A 261 7.21 13.64 4.70
C ALA A 261 8.68 13.57 5.15
N GLY A 262 8.99 12.72 6.14
CA GLY A 262 10.35 12.50 6.65
C GLY A 262 11.10 11.35 5.97
N GLU A 263 10.40 10.52 5.18
CA GLU A 263 10.94 9.30 4.62
C GLU A 263 11.63 9.51 3.26
N SER A 264 12.66 8.71 3.01
CA SER A 264 13.37 8.72 1.73
C SER A 264 12.47 8.19 0.58
N GLU A 265 12.77 8.59 -0.66
CA GLU A 265 12.08 8.04 -1.82
C GLU A 265 12.27 6.52 -1.91
N ALA A 266 13.46 6.03 -1.57
CA ALA A 266 13.77 4.60 -1.57
C ALA A 266 12.87 3.80 -0.60
N ALA A 267 12.57 4.33 0.58
CA ALA A 267 11.67 3.69 1.55
C ALA A 267 10.21 3.71 1.07
N ARG A 268 9.78 4.79 0.39
CA ARG A 268 8.42 4.94 -0.13
C ARG A 268 8.13 4.11 -1.39
N THR A 269 9.17 3.58 -2.05
CA THR A 269 9.03 2.84 -3.30
C THR A 269 8.44 1.45 -3.05
N ASP A 270 7.34 1.13 -3.72
CA ASP A 270 6.89 -0.26 -3.82
C ASP A 270 7.78 -1.02 -4.81
N ARG A 271 8.45 -2.05 -4.32
CA ARG A 271 9.39 -2.84 -5.11
C ARG A 271 8.74 -4.06 -5.74
N VAL A 272 7.56 -4.43 -5.28
CA VAL A 272 6.86 -5.62 -5.79
C VAL A 272 6.31 -5.38 -7.20
N ALA A 273 5.80 -4.19 -7.47
CA ALA A 273 5.30 -3.82 -8.79
C ALA A 273 6.12 -2.69 -9.46
N GLY A 274 6.95 -1.97 -8.69
CA GLY A 274 7.71 -0.81 -9.15
C GLY A 274 9.13 -1.11 -9.64
N ASP A 275 9.77 -2.19 -9.19
CA ASP A 275 11.12 -2.54 -9.60
C ASP A 275 11.12 -3.70 -10.59
N VAL A 276 11.97 -3.63 -11.61
CA VAL A 276 12.17 -4.72 -12.58
C VAL A 276 13.58 -5.30 -12.41
N HIS A 277 13.64 -6.63 -12.41
CA HIS A 277 14.89 -7.38 -12.30
C HIS A 277 14.93 -8.49 -13.33
N GLU A 278 16.12 -8.87 -13.80
CA GLU A 278 16.28 -10.06 -14.62
C GLU A 278 15.81 -11.30 -13.85
N LEU A 279 15.00 -12.12 -14.50
CA LEU A 279 14.34 -13.26 -13.85
C LEU A 279 15.30 -14.38 -13.49
N GLY A 280 16.42 -14.47 -14.20
CA GLY A 280 17.42 -15.50 -14.00
C GLY A 280 16.81 -16.89 -13.99
N SER A 281 17.39 -17.78 -13.19
CA SER A 281 16.97 -19.19 -13.14
C SER A 281 15.52 -19.43 -12.71
N THR A 282 14.79 -18.43 -12.21
CA THR A 282 13.36 -18.57 -11.91
C THR A 282 12.49 -18.71 -13.18
N LEU A 283 13.04 -18.42 -14.36
CA LEU A 283 12.37 -18.64 -15.65
C LEU A 283 12.45 -20.10 -16.15
N LYS A 284 13.44 -20.88 -15.69
CA LYS A 284 13.69 -22.25 -16.20
C LYS A 284 12.49 -23.20 -16.12
N PRO A 285 11.63 -23.18 -15.07
CA PRO A 285 10.42 -24.01 -15.06
C PRO A 285 9.50 -23.78 -16.25
N PHE A 286 9.40 -22.52 -16.72
CA PHE A 286 8.59 -22.22 -17.91
C PHE A 286 9.27 -22.68 -19.20
N THR A 287 10.59 -22.60 -19.30
CA THR A 287 11.36 -23.13 -20.45
C THR A 287 11.15 -24.63 -20.62
N GLU A 288 11.22 -25.40 -19.54
CA GLU A 288 10.93 -26.82 -19.56
C GLU A 288 9.46 -27.12 -19.90
N ALA A 289 8.53 -26.34 -19.30
CA ALA A 289 7.11 -26.47 -19.61
C ALA A 289 6.81 -26.20 -21.09
N MET A 290 7.45 -25.20 -21.70
CA MET A 290 7.33 -24.90 -23.13
C MET A 290 7.82 -26.07 -24.00
N ALA A 291 9.01 -26.62 -23.69
CA ALA A 291 9.59 -27.72 -24.45
C ALA A 291 8.75 -28.99 -24.35
N LEU A 292 8.22 -29.32 -23.17
CA LEU A 292 7.30 -30.43 -22.95
C LEU A 292 5.95 -30.25 -23.66
N GLN A 293 5.38 -29.01 -23.56
CA GLN A 293 4.10 -28.67 -24.18
C GLN A 293 4.13 -28.80 -25.70
N GLU A 294 5.24 -28.38 -26.31
CA GLU A 294 5.48 -28.49 -27.76
C GLU A 294 6.01 -29.86 -28.20
N ARG A 295 6.15 -30.80 -27.25
CA ARG A 295 6.70 -32.16 -27.50
C ARG A 295 8.11 -32.15 -28.13
N LEU A 296 8.92 -31.15 -27.79
CA LEU A 296 10.30 -31.02 -28.26
C LEU A 296 11.30 -31.77 -27.37
N THR A 297 10.80 -32.33 -26.28
CA THR A 297 11.53 -33.19 -25.35
C THR A 297 10.53 -34.13 -24.64
N THR A 298 11.07 -35.11 -23.94
CA THR A 298 10.32 -36.05 -23.09
C THR A 298 10.94 -36.16 -21.71
N SER A 299 10.17 -36.63 -20.73
CA SER A 299 10.69 -36.82 -19.34
C SER A 299 11.83 -37.82 -19.25
N GLY A 300 11.95 -38.74 -20.18
CA GLY A 300 13.01 -39.76 -20.21
C GLY A 300 14.21 -39.39 -21.08
N GLU A 301 14.20 -38.22 -21.74
CA GLU A 301 15.33 -37.80 -22.54
C GLU A 301 16.55 -37.51 -21.68
N LEU A 302 17.72 -37.93 -22.13
CA LEU A 302 19.00 -37.73 -21.47
C LEU A 302 19.82 -36.69 -22.21
N PHE A 303 20.40 -35.76 -21.44
CA PHE A 303 21.21 -34.67 -21.92
C PHE A 303 22.65 -34.85 -21.40
N ASP A 304 23.63 -34.68 -22.28
CA ASP A 304 25.02 -34.52 -21.86
C ASP A 304 25.30 -33.05 -21.59
N LEU A 305 25.51 -32.72 -20.31
CA LEU A 305 25.77 -31.37 -19.81
C LEU A 305 27.18 -31.23 -19.26
N SER A 306 28.05 -32.21 -19.54
CA SER A 306 29.40 -32.30 -18.96
C SER A 306 30.38 -31.27 -19.53
N GLN A 307 30.08 -30.68 -20.70
CA GLN A 307 30.95 -29.71 -21.39
C GLN A 307 30.25 -28.36 -21.56
N PRO A 308 30.99 -27.26 -21.49
CA PRO A 308 30.50 -25.94 -21.85
C PRO A 308 29.83 -25.94 -23.23
N PHE A 309 28.77 -25.14 -23.37
CA PHE A 309 28.01 -25.07 -24.61
C PHE A 309 28.42 -23.81 -25.41
N ALA A 310 29.23 -24.04 -26.46
CA ALA A 310 29.62 -22.95 -27.37
C ALA A 310 28.45 -22.60 -28.31
N LEU A 311 28.09 -21.33 -28.40
CA LEU A 311 27.00 -20.80 -29.22
C LEU A 311 27.34 -19.42 -29.77
N ASP A 312 27.48 -19.30 -31.10
CA ASP A 312 27.64 -18.03 -31.83
C ASP A 312 28.64 -17.06 -31.17
N GLY A 313 29.84 -17.57 -30.85
CA GLY A 313 30.93 -16.76 -30.27
C GLY A 313 30.83 -16.51 -28.77
N THR A 314 29.83 -17.09 -28.06
CA THR A 314 29.75 -17.11 -26.60
C THR A 314 29.81 -18.54 -26.07
N THR A 315 30.11 -18.70 -24.78
CA THR A 315 30.16 -20.01 -24.12
C THR A 315 29.23 -19.96 -22.91
N ILE A 316 28.24 -20.87 -22.90
CA ILE A 316 27.31 -21.05 -21.78
C ILE A 316 27.90 -22.11 -20.86
N VAL A 317 27.97 -21.82 -19.57
CA VAL A 317 28.48 -22.70 -18.52
C VAL A 317 27.43 -22.89 -17.43
N ASP A 318 27.53 -23.99 -16.72
CA ASP A 318 26.79 -24.23 -15.48
C ASP A 318 27.65 -23.82 -14.28
N ASP A 319 27.01 -23.34 -13.23
CA ASP A 319 27.69 -22.98 -11.97
C ASP A 319 28.33 -24.22 -11.32
N GLU A 320 27.64 -25.37 -11.41
CA GLU A 320 28.16 -26.66 -10.99
C GLU A 320 28.20 -27.63 -12.17
N ARG A 321 29.36 -28.24 -12.42
CA ARG A 321 29.49 -29.20 -13.51
C ARG A 321 28.65 -30.45 -13.28
N ILE A 322 27.80 -30.78 -14.22
CA ILE A 322 26.98 -32.00 -14.18
C ILE A 322 27.70 -33.11 -14.95
N LEU A 323 28.12 -34.14 -14.22
CA LEU A 323 28.79 -35.29 -14.79
C LEU A 323 27.78 -36.40 -15.09
N GLY A 324 27.89 -36.99 -16.28
CA GLY A 324 27.02 -38.05 -16.75
C GLY A 324 25.71 -37.54 -17.36
N PRO A 325 24.84 -38.48 -17.81
CA PRO A 325 23.56 -38.16 -18.44
C PRO A 325 22.61 -37.52 -17.42
N ALA A 326 21.96 -36.41 -17.80
CA ALA A 326 21.02 -35.66 -17.01
C ALA A 326 19.62 -35.67 -17.63
N THR A 327 18.59 -35.78 -16.82
CA THR A 327 17.18 -35.65 -17.23
C THR A 327 16.70 -34.18 -17.11
N LEU A 328 15.47 -33.88 -17.53
CA LEU A 328 14.82 -32.58 -17.28
C LEU A 328 14.74 -32.28 -15.78
N ARG A 329 14.46 -33.29 -14.94
CA ARG A 329 14.47 -33.16 -13.49
C ARG A 329 15.84 -32.67 -12.97
N ASP A 330 16.93 -33.21 -13.52
CA ASP A 330 18.28 -32.85 -13.11
C ASP A 330 18.67 -31.45 -13.60
N ILE A 331 18.25 -31.07 -14.81
CA ILE A 331 18.40 -29.71 -15.36
C ILE A 331 17.79 -28.70 -14.41
N LEU A 332 16.56 -28.93 -13.93
CA LEU A 332 15.88 -27.99 -13.05
C LEU A 332 16.43 -28.04 -11.62
N ALA A 333 16.68 -29.25 -11.06
CA ALA A 333 17.16 -29.43 -9.70
C ALA A 333 18.54 -28.80 -9.48
N ARG A 334 19.46 -28.95 -10.45
CA ARG A 334 20.80 -28.37 -10.42
C ARG A 334 20.90 -27.02 -11.11
N SER A 335 19.78 -26.51 -11.63
CA SER A 335 19.73 -25.19 -12.27
C SER A 335 20.64 -25.04 -13.51
N SER A 336 20.78 -26.08 -14.36
CA SER A 336 21.64 -26.05 -15.53
C SER A 336 21.26 -24.95 -16.52
N ASN A 337 22.20 -24.05 -16.83
CA ASN A 337 22.09 -23.05 -17.87
C ASN A 337 22.22 -23.71 -19.25
N ILE A 338 23.12 -24.67 -19.37
CA ILE A 338 23.36 -25.43 -20.62
C ILE A 338 22.09 -26.18 -21.03
N GLY A 339 21.46 -26.90 -20.10
CA GLY A 339 20.23 -27.62 -20.36
C GLY A 339 19.08 -26.70 -20.76
N ALA A 340 18.89 -25.63 -20.03
CA ALA A 340 17.85 -24.64 -20.32
C ALA A 340 18.07 -23.94 -21.68
N ALA A 341 19.30 -23.57 -22.01
CA ALA A 341 19.64 -22.97 -23.31
C ALA A 341 19.34 -23.91 -24.48
N ARG A 342 19.68 -25.20 -24.35
CA ARG A 342 19.39 -26.21 -25.38
C ARG A 342 17.88 -26.40 -25.58
N LEU A 343 17.09 -26.43 -24.50
CA LEU A 343 15.63 -26.49 -24.57
C LEU A 343 15.05 -25.23 -25.19
N ALA A 344 15.54 -24.05 -24.81
CA ALA A 344 15.11 -22.78 -25.36
C ALA A 344 15.34 -22.66 -26.88
N LEU A 345 16.50 -23.15 -27.37
CA LEU A 345 16.79 -23.18 -28.79
C LEU A 345 15.85 -24.12 -29.56
N ARG A 346 15.42 -25.24 -28.95
CA ARG A 346 14.42 -26.13 -29.54
C ARG A 346 13.04 -25.46 -29.61
N VAL A 347 12.65 -24.73 -28.57
CA VAL A 347 11.39 -23.99 -28.51
C VAL A 347 11.38 -22.90 -29.60
N GLY A 348 12.46 -22.14 -29.70
CA GLY A 348 12.61 -21.03 -30.65
C GLY A 348 11.97 -19.73 -30.16
N GLY A 349 12.46 -18.60 -30.67
CA GLY A 349 12.09 -17.27 -30.16
C GLY A 349 10.59 -16.93 -30.28
N ASP A 350 9.97 -17.30 -31.42
CA ASP A 350 8.54 -16.99 -31.67
C ASP A 350 7.63 -17.70 -30.66
N ARG A 351 7.87 -18.99 -30.40
CA ARG A 351 7.08 -19.74 -29.40
C ARG A 351 7.35 -19.22 -28.00
N GLN A 352 8.61 -18.95 -27.64
CA GLN A 352 8.93 -18.33 -26.36
C GLN A 352 8.11 -17.05 -26.16
N ARG A 353 8.08 -16.16 -27.15
CA ARG A 353 7.31 -14.92 -27.10
C ARG A 353 5.82 -15.15 -26.85
N VAL A 354 5.21 -16.12 -27.54
CA VAL A 354 3.80 -16.47 -27.34
C VAL A 354 3.54 -16.92 -25.91
N TYR A 355 4.38 -17.79 -25.36
CA TYR A 355 4.23 -18.28 -23.99
C TYR A 355 4.47 -17.18 -22.96
N LEU A 356 5.50 -16.37 -23.11
CA LEU A 356 5.80 -15.26 -22.21
C LEU A 356 4.67 -14.21 -22.21
N THR A 357 4.03 -13.97 -23.36
CA THR A 357 2.83 -13.13 -23.44
C THR A 357 1.68 -13.73 -22.65
N ARG A 358 1.38 -15.01 -22.83
CA ARG A 358 0.31 -15.73 -22.09
C ARG A 358 0.59 -15.80 -20.60
N LEU A 359 1.86 -15.91 -20.20
CA LEU A 359 2.32 -15.84 -18.82
C LEU A 359 2.22 -14.43 -18.22
N GLY A 360 1.99 -13.39 -19.05
CA GLY A 360 1.90 -12.00 -18.63
C GLY A 360 3.26 -11.36 -18.29
N LEU A 361 4.35 -12.00 -18.71
CA LEU A 361 5.71 -11.52 -18.46
C LEU A 361 6.17 -10.45 -19.46
N LEU A 362 5.40 -10.20 -20.52
CA LEU A 362 5.66 -9.14 -21.51
C LEU A 362 4.69 -7.97 -21.39
N ALA A 363 3.90 -7.89 -20.33
CA ALA A 363 2.97 -6.80 -20.07
C ALA A 363 3.15 -6.28 -18.64
N GLN A 364 2.82 -5.01 -18.46
CA GLN A 364 2.75 -4.40 -17.13
C GLN A 364 1.78 -5.18 -16.23
N PRO A 365 2.11 -5.45 -14.96
CA PRO A 365 1.19 -6.13 -14.05
C PRO A 365 -0.06 -5.29 -13.79
N THR A 366 -1.20 -5.97 -13.66
CA THR A 366 -2.52 -5.33 -13.42
C THR A 366 -2.83 -5.15 -11.94
N LEU A 367 -1.84 -5.18 -11.08
CA LEU A 367 -2.00 -4.93 -9.65
C LEU A 367 -2.45 -3.49 -9.42
N GLU A 368 -3.39 -3.27 -8.52
CA GLU A 368 -4.02 -1.96 -8.25
C GLU A 368 -3.08 -1.00 -7.49
N LEU A 369 -1.84 -0.90 -7.98
CA LEU A 369 -0.79 0.01 -7.51
C LEU A 369 -0.51 1.05 -8.59
N ALA A 370 -0.41 2.30 -8.19
CA ALA A 370 -0.31 3.42 -9.13
C ALA A 370 0.94 3.43 -10.01
N ARG A 371 2.03 2.83 -9.54
CA ARG A 371 3.34 2.81 -10.19
C ARG A 371 3.81 1.40 -10.44
N SER A 372 3.16 0.71 -11.36
CA SER A 372 3.66 -0.58 -11.85
C SER A 372 4.60 -0.36 -13.03
N GLN A 373 5.73 -1.04 -13.05
CA GLN A 373 6.70 -0.96 -14.14
C GLN A 373 6.38 -1.97 -15.25
N ALA A 374 6.57 -1.52 -16.50
CA ALA A 374 6.53 -2.42 -17.64
C ALA A 374 7.80 -3.28 -17.69
N PRO A 375 7.71 -4.54 -18.14
CA PRO A 375 8.87 -5.39 -18.29
C PRO A 375 9.83 -4.83 -19.35
N ILE A 376 11.12 -5.08 -19.15
CA ILE A 376 12.15 -4.86 -20.18
C ILE A 376 12.34 -6.20 -20.88
N ALA A 377 11.87 -6.29 -22.11
CA ALA A 377 11.93 -7.54 -22.88
C ALA A 377 12.68 -7.30 -24.18
N PRO A 378 13.77 -8.01 -24.44
CA PRO A 378 14.45 -7.92 -25.72
C PRO A 378 13.61 -8.60 -26.80
N ILE A 379 13.78 -8.15 -28.01
CA ILE A 379 13.34 -8.91 -29.16
C ILE A 379 14.41 -9.98 -29.40
N ALA A 380 14.15 -11.22 -28.99
CA ALA A 380 15.06 -12.35 -29.21
C ALA A 380 15.23 -12.57 -30.73
N ARG A 381 16.27 -12.01 -31.31
CA ARG A 381 16.57 -12.08 -32.76
C ARG A 381 17.68 -13.05 -33.08
N THR A 382 18.60 -13.24 -32.16
CA THR A 382 19.74 -14.13 -32.35
C THR A 382 19.54 -15.44 -31.58
N ARG A 383 20.29 -16.47 -31.96
CA ARG A 383 20.29 -17.74 -31.19
C ARG A 383 20.81 -17.52 -29.76
N ARG A 384 21.71 -16.56 -29.56
CA ARG A 384 22.21 -16.17 -28.24
C ARG A 384 21.07 -15.61 -27.38
N ASP A 385 20.25 -14.70 -27.93
CA ASP A 385 19.11 -14.13 -27.21
C ASP A 385 18.08 -15.21 -26.82
N ILE A 386 17.77 -16.12 -27.78
CA ILE A 386 16.84 -17.23 -27.54
C ILE A 386 17.37 -18.14 -26.43
N ALA A 387 18.66 -18.48 -26.45
CA ALA A 387 19.28 -19.32 -25.43
C ALA A 387 19.33 -18.63 -24.07
N GLY A 388 19.74 -17.36 -24.02
CA GLY A 388 19.81 -16.53 -22.80
C GLY A 388 18.44 -16.40 -22.13
N LEU A 389 17.41 -16.13 -22.91
CA LEU A 389 16.02 -16.05 -22.43
C LEU A 389 15.56 -17.39 -21.78
N GLY A 390 16.10 -18.53 -22.22
CA GLY A 390 15.79 -19.85 -21.65
C GLY A 390 16.17 -20.02 -20.19
N PHE A 391 17.16 -19.28 -19.69
CA PHE A 391 17.57 -19.28 -18.29
C PHE A 391 17.45 -17.92 -17.61
N GLY A 392 16.66 -17.01 -18.23
CA GLY A 392 16.17 -15.77 -17.61
C GLY A 392 17.01 -14.53 -17.82
N TYR A 393 18.00 -14.56 -18.72
CA TYR A 393 18.76 -13.38 -19.11
C TYR A 393 18.08 -12.63 -20.26
N GLY A 394 18.16 -11.30 -20.21
CA GLY A 394 17.55 -10.42 -21.19
C GLY A 394 16.05 -10.18 -21.02
N LEU A 395 15.39 -10.75 -20.01
CA LEU A 395 14.02 -10.43 -19.62
C LEU A 395 14.01 -9.95 -18.18
N ALA A 396 13.75 -8.66 -17.98
CA ALA A 396 13.51 -8.11 -16.66
C ALA A 396 12.01 -7.85 -16.45
N ALA A 397 11.47 -8.31 -15.33
CA ALA A 397 10.09 -8.13 -14.95
C ALA A 397 9.94 -7.90 -13.46
N THR A 398 8.77 -7.44 -13.03
CA THR A 398 8.52 -7.17 -11.62
C THR A 398 8.27 -8.45 -10.83
N PRO A 399 8.54 -8.47 -9.51
CA PRO A 399 8.13 -9.55 -8.60
C PRO A 399 6.67 -9.95 -8.75
N ALA A 400 5.75 -8.97 -8.89
CA ALA A 400 4.33 -9.22 -9.10
C ALA A 400 4.04 -9.98 -10.41
N SER A 401 4.72 -9.60 -11.51
CA SER A 401 4.56 -10.29 -12.81
C SER A 401 5.03 -11.73 -12.73
N LEU A 402 6.18 -11.97 -12.10
CA LEU A 402 6.72 -13.33 -11.95
C LEU A 402 5.84 -14.20 -11.05
N ALA A 403 5.41 -13.68 -9.89
CA ALA A 403 4.47 -14.39 -9.01
C ALA A 403 3.14 -14.72 -9.74
N GLY A 404 2.63 -13.76 -10.52
CA GLY A 404 1.47 -13.96 -11.39
C GLY A 404 1.68 -15.06 -12.44
N ALA A 405 2.87 -15.17 -13.04
CA ALA A 405 3.22 -16.23 -13.96
C ALA A 405 3.25 -17.61 -13.25
N TYR A 406 3.78 -17.69 -12.03
CA TYR A 406 3.84 -18.93 -11.25
C TYR A 406 2.45 -19.49 -10.87
N THR A 407 1.37 -18.69 -10.95
CA THR A 407 0.01 -19.19 -10.71
C THR A 407 -0.39 -20.34 -11.64
N VAL A 408 0.26 -20.49 -12.81
CA VAL A 408 0.03 -21.65 -13.71
C VAL A 408 0.27 -22.97 -13.00
N PHE A 409 1.25 -23.04 -12.11
CA PHE A 409 1.58 -24.24 -11.35
C PHE A 409 0.60 -24.51 -10.19
N ALA A 410 -0.18 -23.48 -9.79
CA ALA A 410 -1.24 -23.62 -8.81
C ALA A 410 -2.63 -23.89 -9.43
N ASN A 411 -2.77 -23.78 -10.77
CA ASN A 411 -4.04 -23.83 -11.49
C ASN A 411 -4.05 -24.78 -12.70
N ASN A 412 -3.36 -25.90 -12.64
CA ASN A 412 -3.34 -26.88 -13.73
C ASN A 412 -2.99 -26.25 -15.09
N GLY A 413 -2.04 -25.33 -15.11
CA GLY A 413 -1.54 -24.68 -16.32
C GLY A 413 -2.28 -23.39 -16.71
N ALA A 414 -3.26 -22.95 -15.95
CA ALA A 414 -3.94 -21.69 -16.19
C ALA A 414 -3.32 -20.55 -15.35
N ARG A 415 -2.94 -19.44 -16.01
CA ARG A 415 -2.52 -18.22 -15.34
C ARG A 415 -3.70 -17.45 -14.78
N VAL A 416 -3.54 -16.91 -13.58
CA VAL A 416 -4.44 -15.91 -12.96
C VAL A 416 -3.63 -14.66 -12.65
N ALA A 417 -4.15 -13.50 -13.03
CA ALA A 417 -3.49 -12.22 -12.75
C ALA A 417 -3.64 -11.84 -11.27
N PRO A 418 -2.60 -11.31 -10.63
CA PRO A 418 -2.66 -10.80 -9.27
C PRO A 418 -3.64 -9.62 -9.14
N THR A 419 -4.27 -9.50 -7.97
CA THR A 419 -5.11 -8.37 -7.57
C THR A 419 -5.00 -8.12 -6.07
N LEU A 420 -5.09 -6.86 -5.66
CA LEU A 420 -5.19 -6.44 -4.26
C LEU A 420 -6.63 -6.35 -3.77
N LEU A 421 -7.60 -6.41 -4.67
CA LEU A 421 -9.00 -6.38 -4.31
C LEU A 421 -9.47 -7.78 -3.88
N MET A 422 -10.19 -7.85 -2.77
CA MET A 422 -10.87 -9.07 -2.38
C MET A 422 -11.97 -9.39 -3.39
N ARG A 423 -11.96 -10.61 -3.91
CA ARG A 423 -13.02 -11.07 -4.83
C ARG A 423 -14.27 -11.46 -4.05
N SER A 424 -15.43 -11.16 -4.63
CA SER A 424 -16.68 -11.71 -4.09
C SER A 424 -16.67 -13.26 -4.27
N PRO A 425 -17.35 -14.01 -3.39
CA PRO A 425 -17.40 -15.48 -3.47
C PRO A 425 -17.86 -16.02 -4.84
N ASP A 426 -18.70 -15.25 -5.53
CA ASP A 426 -19.28 -15.63 -6.84
C ASP A 426 -18.40 -15.17 -8.02
N ALA A 427 -17.42 -14.28 -7.79
CA ALA A 427 -16.56 -13.77 -8.85
C ALA A 427 -15.49 -14.81 -9.22
N ARG A 428 -15.56 -15.31 -10.44
CA ARG A 428 -14.51 -16.17 -10.97
C ARG A 428 -13.35 -15.34 -11.49
N ALA A 429 -12.13 -15.71 -11.09
CA ALA A 429 -10.93 -15.12 -11.66
C ALA A 429 -10.83 -15.42 -13.17
N THR A 430 -10.47 -14.41 -13.95
CA THR A 430 -10.14 -14.61 -15.37
C THR A 430 -8.89 -15.50 -15.47
N ARG A 431 -9.01 -16.59 -16.22
CA ARG A 431 -7.94 -17.58 -16.38
C ARG A 431 -7.48 -17.64 -17.83
N THR A 432 -6.18 -17.64 -18.03
CA THR A 432 -5.54 -17.83 -19.33
C THR A 432 -4.83 -19.17 -19.33
N GLN A 433 -5.33 -20.16 -20.08
CA GLN A 433 -4.66 -21.46 -20.20
C GLN A 433 -3.35 -21.29 -20.95
N VAL A 434 -2.24 -21.67 -20.31
CA VAL A 434 -0.88 -21.57 -20.88
C VAL A 434 -0.33 -22.95 -21.20
N PHE A 435 -0.41 -23.87 -20.24
CA PHE A 435 0.07 -25.25 -20.34
C PHE A 435 -1.05 -26.26 -20.06
N THR A 436 -0.89 -27.49 -20.52
CA THR A 436 -1.80 -28.58 -20.12
C THR A 436 -1.58 -28.99 -18.67
N PRO A 437 -2.60 -29.56 -17.99
CA PRO A 437 -2.44 -30.04 -16.63
C PRO A 437 -1.30 -31.05 -16.47
N ALA A 438 -1.13 -31.97 -17.45
CA ALA A 438 -0.09 -32.97 -17.42
C ALA A 438 1.32 -32.37 -17.43
N VAL A 439 1.58 -31.40 -18.31
CA VAL A 439 2.86 -30.66 -18.35
C VAL A 439 3.10 -29.91 -17.05
N THR A 440 2.07 -29.25 -16.54
CA THR A 440 2.16 -28.49 -15.30
C THR A 440 2.53 -29.36 -14.09
N GLN A 441 1.84 -30.50 -13.94
CA GLN A 441 2.13 -31.46 -12.86
C GLN A 441 3.53 -32.05 -12.98
N GLN A 442 3.97 -32.35 -14.20
CA GLN A 442 5.32 -32.85 -14.46
C GLN A 442 6.39 -31.84 -14.02
N VAL A 443 6.27 -30.59 -14.46
CA VAL A 443 7.23 -29.53 -14.09
C VAL A 443 7.16 -29.22 -12.59
N LEU A 444 5.97 -29.21 -11.98
CA LEU A 444 5.81 -29.03 -10.55
C LEU A 444 6.54 -30.13 -9.75
N SER A 445 6.54 -31.38 -10.25
CA SER A 445 7.32 -32.48 -9.64
C SER A 445 8.82 -32.23 -9.74
N TYR A 446 9.31 -31.65 -10.83
CA TYR A 446 10.72 -31.27 -10.97
C TYR A 446 11.07 -30.09 -10.06
N MET A 447 10.18 -29.09 -9.93
CA MET A 447 10.33 -27.99 -8.97
C MET A 447 10.38 -28.50 -7.51
N ARG A 448 9.65 -29.60 -7.20
CA ARG A 448 9.80 -30.26 -5.88
C ARG A 448 11.21 -30.82 -5.71
N SER A 449 11.82 -31.41 -6.74
CA SER A 449 13.20 -31.90 -6.66
C SER A 449 14.23 -30.81 -6.44
N VAL A 450 13.99 -29.57 -6.90
CA VAL A 450 14.83 -28.42 -6.55
C VAL A 450 14.91 -28.24 -5.03
N VAL A 451 13.77 -28.47 -4.34
CA VAL A 451 13.66 -28.26 -2.89
C VAL A 451 14.09 -29.51 -2.09
N THR A 452 13.95 -30.74 -2.64
CA THR A 452 14.40 -31.96 -1.93
C THR A 452 15.89 -32.24 -2.13
N ASP A 453 16.37 -32.10 -3.37
CA ASP A 453 17.68 -32.61 -3.78
C ASP A 453 18.58 -31.52 -4.39
N GLY A 454 17.99 -30.36 -4.76
CA GLY A 454 18.65 -29.33 -5.57
C GLY A 454 19.07 -28.07 -4.81
N THR A 455 19.15 -26.97 -5.57
CA THR A 455 19.62 -25.66 -5.11
C THR A 455 18.71 -24.99 -4.06
N GLY A 456 17.44 -25.43 -3.97
CA GLY A 456 16.42 -24.85 -3.10
C GLY A 456 16.19 -25.57 -1.77
N ARG A 457 17.07 -26.48 -1.34
CA ARG A 457 16.87 -27.30 -0.13
C ARG A 457 16.53 -26.50 1.12
N ALA A 458 17.09 -25.31 1.26
CA ALA A 458 16.85 -24.44 2.41
C ALA A 458 15.38 -23.90 2.46
N ALA A 459 14.60 -24.03 1.39
CA ALA A 459 13.18 -23.70 1.37
C ALA A 459 12.28 -24.85 1.83
N ASP A 460 12.85 -26.03 2.13
CA ASP A 460 12.02 -27.17 2.55
C ASP A 460 11.40 -26.94 3.94
N VAL A 461 10.11 -27.19 4.01
CA VAL A 461 9.34 -27.15 5.25
C VAL A 461 8.65 -28.50 5.41
N PRO A 462 9.08 -29.34 6.35
CA PRO A 462 8.48 -30.62 6.59
C PRO A 462 6.96 -30.55 6.74
N GLY A 463 6.27 -31.46 6.06
CA GLY A 463 4.79 -31.50 6.05
C GLY A 463 4.11 -30.54 5.07
N LEU A 464 4.79 -29.49 4.59
CA LEU A 464 4.16 -28.49 3.71
C LEU A 464 4.31 -28.79 2.21
N LEU A 465 5.28 -29.62 1.83
CA LEU A 465 5.56 -30.01 0.43
C LEU A 465 5.73 -28.78 -0.50
N VAL A 466 6.79 -28.02 -0.27
CA VAL A 466 7.13 -26.84 -1.08
C VAL A 466 7.79 -27.28 -2.40
N ALA A 467 7.38 -26.71 -3.51
CA ALA A 467 8.06 -26.77 -4.80
C ALA A 467 8.52 -25.37 -5.20
N GLY A 468 9.66 -25.22 -5.84
CA GLY A 468 10.13 -23.88 -6.21
C GLY A 468 11.38 -23.88 -7.05
N LYS A 469 11.89 -22.67 -7.31
CA LYS A 469 13.13 -22.45 -8.04
C LYS A 469 13.88 -21.26 -7.43
N THR A 470 15.15 -21.44 -7.19
CA THR A 470 16.09 -20.37 -6.83
C THR A 470 16.46 -19.55 -8.05
N GLY A 471 16.63 -18.26 -7.87
CA GLY A 471 17.19 -17.34 -8.83
C GLY A 471 18.42 -16.64 -8.26
N THR A 472 19.44 -16.50 -9.07
CA THR A 472 20.56 -15.62 -8.85
C THR A 472 20.80 -14.92 -10.18
N ALA A 473 20.69 -13.63 -10.22
CA ALA A 473 21.00 -12.83 -11.39
C ALA A 473 22.11 -11.84 -11.02
N GLU A 474 23.13 -11.77 -11.85
CA GLU A 474 24.18 -10.75 -11.74
C GLU A 474 23.64 -9.41 -12.21
N LYS A 475 24.01 -8.33 -11.54
CA LYS A 475 23.61 -6.99 -11.95
C LYS A 475 24.49 -6.46 -13.07
N LEU A 476 23.88 -5.78 -14.02
CA LEU A 476 24.59 -4.99 -15.01
C LEU A 476 25.08 -3.70 -14.34
N SER A 477 26.38 -3.52 -14.22
CA SER A 477 27.01 -2.27 -13.83
C SER A 477 27.92 -1.82 -14.97
N ASP A 478 27.72 -0.62 -15.50
CA ASP A 478 28.52 -0.03 -16.60
C ASP A 478 28.67 -0.98 -17.80
N ASP A 479 27.57 -1.55 -18.28
CA ASP A 479 27.52 -2.54 -19.38
C ASP A 479 28.31 -3.85 -19.13
N THR A 480 28.70 -4.12 -17.89
CA THR A 480 29.41 -5.34 -17.51
C THR A 480 28.66 -6.04 -16.36
N TYR A 481 28.48 -7.37 -16.47
CA TYR A 481 27.96 -8.17 -15.36
C TYR A 481 29.01 -8.26 -14.26
N THR A 482 28.65 -7.84 -13.04
CA THR A 482 29.53 -7.90 -11.87
C THR A 482 29.08 -8.99 -10.93
N GLN A 483 30.02 -9.83 -10.48
CA GLN A 483 29.74 -10.90 -9.50
C GLN A 483 29.62 -10.35 -8.05
N ASP A 484 29.90 -9.08 -7.86
CA ASP A 484 29.90 -8.45 -6.53
C ASP A 484 28.49 -7.99 -6.10
N HIS A 485 27.54 -7.91 -7.04
CA HIS A 485 26.18 -7.44 -6.80
C HIS A 485 25.15 -8.42 -7.37
N ASN A 486 24.49 -9.16 -6.51
CA ASN A 486 23.56 -10.22 -6.88
C ASN A 486 22.11 -9.90 -6.50
N PHE A 487 21.19 -10.22 -7.39
CA PHE A 487 19.77 -10.33 -7.10
C PHE A 487 19.43 -11.77 -6.77
N SER A 488 19.22 -12.05 -5.49
CA SER A 488 18.96 -13.37 -4.96
C SER A 488 17.48 -13.62 -4.73
N SER A 489 16.90 -14.64 -5.32
CA SER A 489 15.45 -14.86 -5.27
C SER A 489 15.03 -16.31 -5.11
N PHE A 490 13.80 -16.52 -4.68
CA PHE A 490 13.10 -17.80 -4.66
C PHE A 490 11.64 -17.62 -5.06
N ALA A 491 11.19 -18.41 -6.04
CA ALA A 491 9.79 -18.51 -6.43
C ALA A 491 9.26 -19.90 -6.09
N GLY A 492 8.16 -19.98 -5.33
CA GLY A 492 7.63 -21.24 -4.83
C GLY A 492 6.13 -21.39 -4.94
N VAL A 493 5.68 -22.64 -4.99
CA VAL A 493 4.28 -23.07 -4.97
C VAL A 493 4.08 -24.11 -3.89
N PHE A 494 3.03 -23.98 -3.11
CA PHE A 494 2.71 -24.89 -2.01
C PHE A 494 1.21 -24.98 -1.70
N PRO A 495 0.75 -26.06 -1.05
CA PRO A 495 1.41 -27.36 -0.97
C PRO A 495 1.35 -28.10 -2.32
N VAL A 496 2.35 -28.91 -2.67
CA VAL A 496 2.44 -29.59 -4.00
C VAL A 496 1.29 -30.57 -4.26
N ASN A 497 0.82 -31.25 -3.21
CA ASN A 497 -0.28 -32.22 -3.30
C ASN A 497 -1.67 -31.59 -3.52
N ASN A 498 -1.81 -30.30 -3.27
CA ASN A 498 -3.00 -29.50 -3.55
C ASN A 498 -2.61 -28.06 -3.86
N PRO A 499 -1.98 -27.79 -5.00
CA PRO A 499 -1.33 -26.49 -5.28
C PRO A 499 -2.33 -25.35 -5.18
N ARG A 500 -1.95 -24.35 -4.38
CA ARG A 500 -2.82 -23.20 -4.15
C ARG A 500 -2.06 -21.88 -3.99
N TYR A 501 -0.99 -21.85 -3.18
CA TYR A 501 -0.32 -20.61 -2.85
C TYR A 501 0.96 -20.45 -3.67
N VAL A 502 1.25 -19.22 -4.04
CA VAL A 502 2.49 -18.82 -4.70
C VAL A 502 3.20 -17.82 -3.79
N ILE A 503 4.48 -18.06 -3.53
CA ILE A 503 5.36 -17.13 -2.83
C ILE A 503 6.54 -16.75 -3.70
N PHE A 504 6.86 -15.47 -3.74
CA PHE A 504 8.10 -14.97 -4.29
C PHE A 504 8.78 -14.08 -3.25
N LEU A 505 10.08 -14.24 -3.08
CA LEU A 505 10.91 -13.41 -2.22
C LEU A 505 12.24 -13.16 -2.91
N ALA A 506 12.67 -11.90 -2.90
CA ALA A 506 13.94 -11.49 -3.47
C ALA A 506 14.65 -10.48 -2.58
N LEU A 507 15.98 -10.54 -2.60
CA LEU A 507 16.89 -9.61 -1.96
C LEU A 507 17.84 -9.06 -3.02
N ASP A 508 17.96 -7.76 -3.06
CA ASP A 508 18.77 -7.06 -4.04
C ASP A 508 20.09 -6.60 -3.42
N ASP A 509 21.16 -6.76 -4.18
CA ASP A 509 22.51 -6.35 -3.78
C ASP A 509 23.02 -7.02 -2.51
N THR A 510 22.98 -8.36 -2.50
CA THR A 510 23.33 -9.18 -1.34
C THR A 510 24.84 -9.48 -1.22
N GLY A 511 25.69 -8.84 -2.04
CA GLY A 511 27.12 -9.05 -2.06
C GLY A 511 27.58 -10.35 -2.73
N ALA A 512 28.88 -10.51 -2.90
CA ALA A 512 29.50 -11.65 -3.55
C ALA A 512 29.18 -12.98 -2.87
N GLY A 513 28.77 -13.99 -3.65
CA GLY A 513 28.51 -15.35 -3.17
C GLY A 513 27.15 -15.60 -2.50
N ALA A 514 26.29 -14.58 -2.37
CA ALA A 514 24.95 -14.73 -1.81
C ALA A 514 23.95 -15.25 -2.86
N ALA A 515 24.00 -16.55 -3.18
CA ALA A 515 23.05 -17.18 -4.09
C ALA A 515 21.63 -17.26 -3.47
N GLY A 516 20.59 -17.29 -4.33
CA GLY A 516 19.20 -17.40 -3.90
C GLY A 516 18.91 -18.59 -2.98
N GLY A 517 19.63 -19.70 -3.17
CA GLY A 517 19.57 -20.87 -2.28
C GLY A 517 20.11 -20.62 -0.88
N ALA A 518 21.04 -19.68 -0.71
CA ALA A 518 21.67 -19.36 0.56
C ALA A 518 20.92 -18.28 1.37
N VAL A 519 20.25 -17.34 0.72
CA VAL A 519 19.61 -16.19 1.39
C VAL A 519 18.09 -16.14 1.22
N ALA A 520 17.56 -16.28 0.01
CA ALA A 520 16.12 -16.20 -0.24
C ALA A 520 15.37 -17.46 0.20
N ALA A 521 15.89 -18.65 -0.11
CA ALA A 521 15.25 -19.91 0.24
C ALA A 521 15.05 -20.11 1.76
N PRO A 522 16.03 -19.83 2.64
CA PRO A 522 15.84 -19.90 4.10
C PRO A 522 14.78 -18.91 4.60
N ALA A 523 14.73 -17.68 4.04
CA ALA A 523 13.74 -16.68 4.40
C ALA A 523 12.34 -17.16 4.07
N VAL A 524 12.15 -17.73 2.87
CA VAL A 524 10.87 -18.36 2.47
C VAL A 524 10.51 -19.48 3.45
N ALA A 525 11.41 -20.37 3.82
CA ALA A 525 11.10 -21.45 4.77
C ALA A 525 10.64 -20.91 6.12
N ARG A 526 11.26 -19.84 6.65
CA ARG A 526 10.82 -19.21 7.91
C ARG A 526 9.44 -18.59 7.76
N THR A 527 9.20 -17.84 6.66
CA THR A 527 7.89 -17.27 6.35
C THR A 527 6.84 -18.36 6.31
N LEU A 528 7.06 -19.44 5.55
CA LEU A 528 6.11 -20.53 5.38
C LEU A 528 5.77 -21.24 6.70
N ARG A 529 6.74 -21.46 7.59
CA ARG A 529 6.47 -22.02 8.91
C ARG A 529 5.55 -21.15 9.76
N ARG A 530 5.66 -19.82 9.65
CA ARG A 530 4.79 -18.88 10.38
C ARG A 530 3.39 -18.78 9.80
N ILE A 531 3.27 -18.74 8.47
CA ILE A 531 1.98 -18.50 7.82
C ILE A 531 1.16 -19.78 7.60
N ALA A 532 1.79 -20.96 7.53
CA ALA A 532 1.08 -22.22 7.24
C ALA A 532 -0.10 -22.49 8.20
N PRO A 533 0.02 -22.34 9.53
CA PRO A 533 -1.11 -22.50 10.44
C PRO A 533 -2.24 -21.49 10.18
N MET A 534 -1.89 -20.24 9.80
CA MET A 534 -2.87 -19.19 9.48
C MET A 534 -3.65 -19.51 8.19
N LEU A 535 -3.03 -20.26 7.29
CA LEU A 535 -3.64 -20.75 6.05
C LEU A 535 -4.36 -22.10 6.22
N GLY A 536 -4.43 -22.63 7.45
CA GLY A 536 -5.00 -23.94 7.75
C GLY A 536 -4.17 -25.12 7.25
N LEU A 537 -2.87 -24.90 6.97
CA LEU A 537 -1.95 -25.93 6.51
C LEU A 537 -1.19 -26.55 7.69
N ARG A 538 -0.90 -27.85 7.59
CA ARG A 538 -0.12 -28.55 8.63
C ARG A 538 1.38 -28.46 8.32
N VAL A 539 2.14 -28.23 9.35
CA VAL A 539 3.62 -28.26 9.33
C VAL A 539 4.06 -29.29 10.36
N GLU A 540 4.96 -30.16 9.99
CA GLU A 540 5.54 -31.09 10.96
C GLU A 540 6.57 -30.35 11.85
N PRO A 541 6.60 -30.65 13.16
CA PRO A 541 7.65 -30.12 14.03
C PRO A 541 9.02 -30.49 13.50
N ARG A 542 9.97 -29.54 13.53
CA ARG A 542 11.36 -29.82 13.19
C ARG A 542 11.89 -30.86 14.16
N ALA A 543 12.40 -31.98 13.64
CA ALA A 543 13.10 -32.94 14.49
C ALA A 543 14.23 -32.19 15.22
N PRO A 544 14.43 -32.44 16.53
CA PRO A 544 15.53 -31.84 17.26
C PRO A 544 16.86 -32.22 16.55
N THR A 545 17.64 -31.22 16.20
CA THR A 545 19.01 -31.43 15.71
C THR A 545 19.83 -31.94 16.89
N HIS A 546 20.20 -33.23 16.84
CA HIS A 546 21.15 -33.85 17.76
C HIS A 546 22.57 -33.37 17.47
#